data_3161dc4d3e127f612e60d8680c072b47
#
_entry.id   3161dc4d3e127f612e60d8680c072b47
#
_cell.length_a   1.000
_cell.length_b   1.000
_cell.length_c   1.000
_cell.angle_alpha   90.00
_cell.angle_beta   90.00
_cell.angle_gamma   90.00
#
_symmetry.space_group_name_H-M   'P 1'
#
loop_
_entity.id
_entity.type
_entity.pdbx_description
1 polymer ?
#
loop_
_entity_poly.entity_id
_entity_poly.type
_entity_poly.pdbx_seq_one_letter_code
_entity_poly.pdbx_strand_id
1 'polypeptide(L)'
;MKSLSKSAETTSEISLSSGLSIGYDKRLAEVRDDISLGQGTHYLLGRNGRGKTTLFRTLCGMIKPLDGEYAVSGSCRFVSEDLVFDHELKAPAVLKSLLGKAAAQEALEFAKTIELDLQKPFGKLSTGNKRKVNLLVAEFGFKNDGMDVIFLDEPFTGLDAPTRQAFIDRWANDTNNVVRVVSAHPDFDEMPVPSALVISDGVLEHQQSEDMNWGQLRQFLN
;
A
#
# COMPACT_ATOMS: atom_id res chain seq x y z
N MET A 1 17.90 41.41 14.94
CA MET A 1 18.03 40.06 14.39
C MET A 1 16.70 39.33 14.63
N LYS A 2 15.87 39.24 13.64
CA LYS A 2 14.60 38.48 13.73
C LYS A 2 14.91 37.06 13.23
N SER A 3 14.79 36.08 14.10
CA SER A 3 14.85 34.66 13.71
C SER A 3 13.58 34.33 12.93
N LEU A 4 13.73 34.09 11.64
CA LEU A 4 12.70 33.46 10.82
C LEU A 4 12.59 32.01 11.29
N SER A 5 11.51 31.67 11.94
CA SER A 5 11.09 30.30 12.15
C SER A 5 10.81 29.69 10.77
N LYS A 6 11.69 28.83 10.31
CA LYS A 6 11.42 27.94 9.17
C LYS A 6 10.28 27.02 9.59
N SER A 7 9.06 27.32 9.14
CA SER A 7 7.99 26.34 9.13
C SER A 7 8.51 25.12 8.37
N ALA A 8 8.51 23.95 8.99
CA ALA A 8 8.75 22.69 8.31
C ALA A 8 7.67 22.57 7.25
N GLU A 9 8.02 22.80 5.99
CA GLU A 9 7.20 22.40 4.86
C GLU A 9 7.07 20.89 4.96
N THR A 10 5.87 20.41 5.24
CA THR A 10 5.55 18.99 5.16
C THR A 10 5.67 18.63 3.69
N THR A 11 6.81 18.09 3.30
CA THR A 11 7.01 17.62 1.93
C THR A 11 6.06 16.44 1.72
N SER A 12 5.06 16.64 0.88
CA SER A 12 4.17 15.56 0.44
C SER A 12 4.98 14.56 -0.38
N GLU A 13 4.79 13.29 -0.09
CA GLU A 13 5.53 12.20 -0.73
C GLU A 13 4.84 11.72 -2.01
N ILE A 14 3.51 11.82 -2.04
CA ILE A 14 2.69 11.61 -3.22
C ILE A 14 1.83 12.85 -3.39
N SER A 15 1.90 13.46 -4.57
CA SER A 15 0.99 14.53 -4.97
C SER A 15 0.29 14.17 -6.28
N LEU A 16 -1.03 14.37 -6.30
CA LEU A 16 -1.87 14.15 -7.46
C LEU A 16 -2.55 15.49 -7.76
N SER A 17 -2.39 16.01 -8.98
CA SER A 17 -3.06 17.26 -9.37
C SER A 17 -4.53 17.02 -9.70
N SER A 18 -5.36 18.02 -9.45
CA SER A 18 -6.72 18.07 -9.98
C SER A 18 -6.69 17.90 -11.52
N GLY A 19 -7.60 17.08 -12.05
CA GLY A 19 -7.65 16.71 -13.47
C GLY A 19 -6.71 15.56 -13.85
N LEU A 20 -5.86 15.02 -12.95
CA LEU A 20 -5.11 13.80 -13.23
C LEU A 20 -6.09 12.69 -13.60
N SER A 21 -5.96 12.17 -14.81
CA SER A 21 -6.84 11.14 -15.37
C SER A 21 -6.09 9.84 -15.60
N ILE A 22 -6.60 8.76 -15.04
CA ILE A 22 -6.02 7.41 -15.16
C ILE A 22 -6.89 6.50 -16.04
N GLY A 23 -6.23 5.61 -16.76
CA GLY A 23 -6.88 4.64 -17.65
C GLY A 23 -5.89 4.09 -18.66
N TYR A 24 -6.42 3.34 -19.62
CA TYR A 24 -5.68 2.89 -20.80
C TYR A 24 -6.19 3.66 -22.03
N ASP A 25 -7.13 3.09 -22.80
CA ASP A 25 -7.76 3.78 -23.93
C ASP A 25 -8.93 4.67 -23.48
N LYS A 26 -9.50 4.37 -22.31
CA LYS A 26 -10.63 5.08 -21.72
C LYS A 26 -10.28 5.48 -20.29
N ARG A 27 -10.77 6.64 -19.90
CA ARG A 27 -10.68 7.12 -18.52
C ARG A 27 -11.45 6.20 -17.58
N LEU A 28 -10.76 5.77 -16.51
CA LEU A 28 -11.34 4.99 -15.42
C LEU A 28 -11.67 5.88 -14.23
N ALA A 29 -10.78 6.83 -13.92
CA ALA A 29 -11.02 7.82 -12.88
C ALA A 29 -10.24 9.10 -13.15
N GLU A 30 -10.71 10.21 -12.53
CA GLU A 30 -10.08 11.52 -12.56
C GLU A 30 -10.04 12.08 -11.14
N VAL A 31 -8.91 12.68 -10.78
CA VAL A 31 -8.72 13.35 -9.50
C VAL A 31 -9.54 14.66 -9.49
N ARG A 32 -10.41 14.82 -8.50
CA ARG A 32 -11.28 16.00 -8.39
C ARG A 32 -10.51 17.22 -7.92
N ASP A 33 -9.86 17.10 -6.79
CA ASP A 33 -9.10 18.16 -6.13
C ASP A 33 -7.65 17.70 -5.91
N ASP A 34 -6.71 18.64 -5.74
CA ASP A 34 -5.34 18.29 -5.46
C ASP A 34 -5.23 17.43 -4.20
N ILE A 35 -4.48 16.33 -4.30
CA ILE A 35 -4.28 15.38 -3.21
C ILE A 35 -2.80 15.35 -2.84
N SER A 36 -2.52 15.43 -1.55
CA SER A 36 -1.20 15.24 -0.97
C SER A 36 -1.24 14.18 0.10
N LEU A 37 -0.39 13.15 -0.05
CA LEU A 37 -0.24 12.08 0.94
C LEU A 37 1.17 12.15 1.52
N GLY A 38 1.26 12.22 2.83
CA GLY A 38 2.51 12.16 3.59
C GLY A 38 2.74 10.78 4.19
N GLN A 39 3.72 10.70 5.08
CA GLN A 39 4.05 9.49 5.84
C GLN A 39 2.81 8.86 6.49
N GLY A 40 2.75 7.54 6.46
CA GLY A 40 1.69 6.77 7.07
C GLY A 40 1.01 5.79 6.10
N THR A 41 -0.12 5.25 6.54
CA THR A 41 -0.92 4.30 5.75
C THR A 41 -2.19 4.96 5.26
N HIS A 42 -2.37 4.95 3.95
CA HIS A 42 -3.53 5.44 3.23
C HIS A 42 -4.22 4.27 2.55
N TYR A 43 -5.53 4.27 2.52
CA TYR A 43 -6.29 3.20 1.89
C TYR A 43 -6.86 3.64 0.55
N LEU A 44 -6.93 2.75 -0.42
CA LEU A 44 -7.54 2.98 -1.71
C LEU A 44 -8.79 2.12 -1.84
N LEU A 45 -9.95 2.76 -1.88
CA LEU A 45 -11.25 2.14 -2.06
C LEU A 45 -11.78 2.34 -3.47
N GLY A 46 -12.52 1.36 -3.92
CA GLY A 46 -13.23 1.41 -5.18
C GLY A 46 -13.74 0.03 -5.54
N ARG A 47 -14.86 -0.05 -6.25
CA ARG A 47 -15.38 -1.32 -6.75
C ARG A 47 -14.39 -1.94 -7.75
N ASN A 48 -14.51 -3.25 -7.98
CA ASN A 48 -13.66 -3.94 -8.95
C ASN A 48 -13.81 -3.33 -10.35
N GLY A 49 -12.69 -3.22 -11.07
CA GLY A 49 -12.63 -2.61 -12.39
C GLY A 49 -12.67 -1.08 -12.42
N ARG A 50 -12.72 -0.39 -11.28
CA ARG A 50 -12.77 1.08 -11.22
C ARG A 50 -11.41 1.78 -11.29
N GLY A 51 -10.30 1.03 -11.43
CA GLY A 51 -8.99 1.61 -11.68
C GLY A 51 -8.01 1.60 -10.51
N LYS A 52 -8.24 0.88 -9.39
CA LYS A 52 -7.32 0.78 -8.25
C LYS A 52 -5.91 0.37 -8.70
N THR A 53 -5.79 -0.80 -9.32
CA THR A 53 -4.51 -1.29 -9.88
C THR A 53 -3.94 -0.37 -10.95
N THR A 54 -4.78 0.27 -11.75
CA THR A 54 -4.38 1.24 -12.77
C THR A 54 -3.75 2.47 -12.14
N LEU A 55 -4.35 3.01 -11.06
CA LEU A 55 -3.75 4.10 -10.28
C LEU A 55 -2.37 3.73 -9.76
N PHE A 56 -2.21 2.57 -9.12
CA PHE A 56 -0.91 2.11 -8.62
C PHE A 56 0.13 1.98 -9.73
N ARG A 57 -0.24 1.40 -10.87
CA ARG A 57 0.66 1.30 -12.03
C ARG A 57 1.04 2.66 -12.60
N THR A 58 0.11 3.62 -12.61
CA THR A 58 0.40 4.99 -13.03
C THR A 58 1.39 5.64 -12.08
N LEU A 59 1.13 5.59 -10.76
CA LEU A 59 1.99 6.23 -9.75
C LEU A 59 3.39 5.59 -9.65
N CYS A 60 3.51 4.32 -9.98
CA CYS A 60 4.81 3.64 -10.13
C CYS A 60 5.49 3.89 -11.49
N GLY A 61 4.91 4.71 -12.36
CA GLY A 61 5.48 5.01 -13.69
C GLY A 61 5.43 3.85 -14.68
N MET A 62 4.67 2.79 -14.40
CA MET A 62 4.52 1.63 -15.29
C MET A 62 3.62 1.92 -16.49
N ILE A 63 2.66 2.83 -16.32
CA ILE A 63 1.80 3.36 -17.38
C ILE A 63 1.74 4.88 -17.26
N LYS A 64 1.53 5.57 -18.38
CA LYS A 64 1.35 7.03 -18.39
C LYS A 64 -0.07 7.39 -17.99
N PRO A 65 -0.28 8.50 -17.28
CA PRO A 65 -1.62 9.05 -17.11
C PRO A 65 -2.21 9.43 -18.49
N LEU A 66 -3.53 9.51 -18.58
CA LEU A 66 -4.19 10.00 -19.78
C LEU A 66 -4.12 11.54 -19.87
N ASP A 67 -4.16 12.21 -18.71
CA ASP A 67 -4.03 13.67 -18.55
C ASP A 67 -3.60 14.03 -17.13
N GLY A 68 -3.13 15.27 -16.92
CA GLY A 68 -2.75 15.79 -15.62
C GLY A 68 -1.37 15.34 -15.15
N GLU A 69 -1.02 15.72 -13.93
CA GLU A 69 0.32 15.52 -13.36
C GLU A 69 0.24 14.85 -11.99
N TYR A 70 1.29 14.10 -11.66
CA TYR A 70 1.53 13.55 -10.33
C TYR A 70 3.01 13.55 -10.01
N ALA A 71 3.35 13.51 -8.73
CA ALA A 71 4.70 13.27 -8.28
C ALA A 71 4.70 12.21 -7.16
N VAL A 72 5.73 11.35 -7.17
CA VAL A 72 6.02 10.39 -6.12
C VAL A 72 7.46 10.58 -5.72
N SER A 73 7.71 10.96 -4.47
CA SER A 73 9.05 11.19 -3.93
C SER A 73 9.53 9.95 -3.21
N GLY A 74 10.75 9.50 -3.53
CA GLY A 74 11.37 8.35 -2.88
C GLY A 74 11.39 7.08 -3.73
N SER A 75 11.71 5.96 -3.10
CA SER A 75 11.77 4.65 -3.75
C SER A 75 10.37 4.03 -3.83
N CYS A 76 9.85 3.87 -5.03
CA CYS A 76 8.52 3.32 -5.29
C CYS A 76 8.56 1.80 -5.42
N ARG A 77 7.67 1.11 -4.71
CA ARG A 77 7.45 -0.34 -4.82
C ARG A 77 5.97 -0.64 -5.05
N PHE A 78 5.72 -1.54 -5.96
CA PHE A 78 4.38 -2.06 -6.22
C PHE A 78 4.34 -3.56 -5.98
N VAL A 79 3.49 -3.97 -5.05
CA VAL A 79 3.24 -5.38 -4.73
C VAL A 79 1.86 -5.74 -5.27
N SER A 80 1.88 -6.38 -6.44
CA SER A 80 0.65 -6.80 -7.09
C SER A 80 0.07 -8.06 -6.44
N GLU A 81 -1.20 -8.29 -6.68
CA GLU A 81 -1.88 -9.52 -6.26
C GLU A 81 -1.20 -10.78 -6.85
N ASP A 82 -0.67 -10.69 -8.07
CA ASP A 82 -0.07 -11.81 -8.82
C ASP A 82 1.42 -12.03 -8.54
N LEU A 83 2.01 -11.35 -7.54
CA LEU A 83 3.43 -11.52 -7.23
C LEU A 83 3.72 -12.96 -6.79
N VAL A 84 4.61 -13.63 -7.53
CA VAL A 84 5.05 -15.00 -7.24
C VAL A 84 6.56 -15.08 -7.15
N PHE A 85 7.04 -15.98 -6.31
CA PHE A 85 8.46 -16.33 -6.19
C PHE A 85 8.71 -17.72 -6.76
N ASP A 86 10.00 -18.08 -6.89
CA ASP A 86 10.39 -19.42 -7.33
C ASP A 86 9.71 -20.51 -6.47
N HIS A 87 9.06 -21.44 -7.13
CA HIS A 87 8.23 -22.47 -6.52
C HIS A 87 8.99 -23.41 -5.59
N GLU A 88 10.29 -23.61 -5.82
CA GLU A 88 11.14 -24.50 -5.02
C GLU A 88 11.75 -23.82 -3.79
N LEU A 89 11.75 -22.48 -3.73
CA LEU A 89 12.29 -21.75 -2.61
C LEU A 89 11.33 -21.75 -1.41
N LYS A 90 11.88 -21.89 -0.22
CA LYS A 90 11.16 -21.67 1.03
C LYS A 90 11.14 -20.18 1.39
N ALA A 91 10.14 -19.74 2.14
CA ALA A 91 10.04 -18.36 2.60
C ALA A 91 11.33 -17.79 3.22
N PRO A 92 12.08 -18.52 4.09
CA PRO A 92 13.35 -18.02 4.61
C PRO A 92 14.41 -17.76 3.54
N ALA A 93 14.45 -18.53 2.45
CA ALA A 93 15.38 -18.30 1.35
C ALA A 93 14.98 -17.06 0.54
N VAL A 94 13.69 -16.89 0.24
CA VAL A 94 13.15 -15.70 -0.42
C VAL A 94 13.50 -14.43 0.38
N LEU A 95 13.17 -14.41 1.68
CA LEU A 95 13.43 -13.27 2.56
C LEU A 95 14.93 -12.93 2.64
N LYS A 96 15.79 -13.94 2.83
CA LYS A 96 17.25 -13.73 2.89
C LYS A 96 17.85 -13.25 1.57
N SER A 97 17.26 -13.61 0.43
CA SER A 97 17.75 -13.20 -0.89
C SER A 97 17.37 -11.78 -1.25
N LEU A 98 16.21 -11.32 -0.79
CA LEU A 98 15.64 -10.01 -1.17
C LEU A 98 15.86 -8.92 -0.12
N LEU A 99 16.08 -9.32 1.14
CA LEU A 99 16.24 -8.41 2.27
C LEU A 99 17.68 -8.41 2.76
N GLY A 100 18.13 -7.30 3.32
CA GLY A 100 19.39 -7.27 4.06
C GLY A 100 19.34 -8.20 5.30
N LYS A 101 20.49 -8.61 5.82
CA LYS A 101 20.59 -9.61 6.90
C LYS A 101 19.72 -9.26 8.13
N ALA A 102 19.75 -8.00 8.58
CA ALA A 102 18.97 -7.55 9.74
C ALA A 102 17.46 -7.59 9.43
N ALA A 103 17.03 -7.05 8.30
CA ALA A 103 15.65 -7.03 7.87
C ALA A 103 15.09 -8.45 7.65
N ALA A 104 15.89 -9.35 7.08
CA ALA A 104 15.48 -10.75 6.92
C ALA A 104 15.28 -11.46 8.28
N GLN A 105 16.10 -11.14 9.28
CA GLN A 105 15.94 -11.70 10.63
C GLN A 105 14.65 -11.19 11.27
N GLU A 106 14.39 -9.87 11.19
CA GLU A 106 13.16 -9.26 11.70
C GLU A 106 11.91 -9.81 11.00
N ALA A 107 11.95 -9.93 9.67
CA ALA A 107 10.89 -10.55 8.88
C ALA A 107 10.60 -11.99 9.30
N LEU A 108 11.63 -12.79 9.61
CA LEU A 108 11.48 -14.17 10.08
C LEU A 108 10.87 -14.25 11.50
N GLU A 109 11.19 -13.32 12.39
CA GLU A 109 10.53 -13.25 13.69
C GLU A 109 9.04 -12.85 13.53
N PHE A 110 8.74 -11.84 12.72
CA PHE A 110 7.36 -11.47 12.44
C PHE A 110 6.60 -12.59 11.71
N ALA A 111 7.25 -13.36 10.84
CA ALA A 111 6.66 -14.53 10.18
C ALA A 111 6.10 -15.56 11.16
N LYS A 112 6.72 -15.71 12.34
CA LYS A 112 6.24 -16.62 13.39
C LYS A 112 4.95 -16.09 14.03
N THR A 113 4.84 -14.79 14.25
CA THR A 113 3.62 -14.20 14.86
C THR A 113 2.40 -14.31 13.96
N ILE A 114 2.60 -14.34 12.65
CA ILE A 114 1.53 -14.53 11.65
C ILE A 114 1.39 -16.00 11.21
N GLU A 115 2.02 -16.94 11.91
CA GLU A 115 1.94 -18.39 11.64
C GLU A 115 2.25 -18.78 10.19
N LEU A 116 3.27 -18.15 9.59
CA LEU A 116 3.72 -18.50 8.23
C LEU A 116 4.41 -19.88 8.25
N ASP A 117 4.01 -20.77 7.34
CA ASP A 117 4.67 -22.05 7.13
C ASP A 117 6.06 -21.84 6.48
N LEU A 118 7.10 -21.86 7.32
CA LEU A 118 8.49 -21.64 6.90
C LEU A 118 9.16 -22.90 6.29
N GLN A 119 8.50 -24.06 6.35
CA GLN A 119 9.11 -25.32 5.94
C GLN A 119 8.74 -25.74 4.52
N LYS A 120 7.57 -25.32 4.04
CA LYS A 120 7.14 -25.65 2.69
C LYS A 120 7.76 -24.76 1.63
N PRO A 121 8.08 -25.32 0.44
CA PRO A 121 8.42 -24.53 -0.73
C PRO A 121 7.26 -23.59 -1.12
N PHE A 122 7.57 -22.41 -1.70
CA PHE A 122 6.59 -21.39 -2.08
C PHE A 122 5.47 -21.96 -2.96
N GLY A 123 5.80 -22.83 -3.91
CA GLY A 123 4.83 -23.47 -4.78
C GLY A 123 3.77 -24.31 -4.05
N LYS A 124 4.12 -24.86 -2.84
CA LYS A 124 3.23 -25.70 -2.03
C LYS A 124 2.54 -24.93 -0.89
N LEU A 125 2.79 -23.63 -0.77
CA LEU A 125 2.08 -22.79 0.18
C LEU A 125 0.63 -22.56 -0.24
N SER A 126 -0.27 -22.41 0.73
CA SER A 126 -1.62 -21.91 0.47
C SER A 126 -1.58 -20.47 -0.05
N THR A 127 -2.64 -20.02 -0.69
CA THR A 127 -2.75 -18.63 -1.16
C THR A 127 -2.47 -17.62 -0.06
N GLY A 128 -3.04 -17.82 1.15
CA GLY A 128 -2.78 -16.95 2.30
C GLY A 128 -1.32 -16.95 2.73
N ASN A 129 -0.65 -18.12 2.78
CA ASN A 129 0.78 -18.18 3.13
C ASN A 129 1.67 -17.53 2.05
N LYS A 130 1.33 -17.67 0.76
CA LYS A 130 2.03 -16.94 -0.33
C LYS A 130 1.89 -15.44 -0.14
N ARG A 131 0.68 -14.97 0.20
CA ARG A 131 0.41 -13.56 0.48
C ARG A 131 1.20 -13.05 1.69
N LYS A 132 1.31 -13.86 2.77
CA LYS A 132 2.17 -13.53 3.91
C LYS A 132 3.62 -13.29 3.49
N VAL A 133 4.18 -14.13 2.61
CA VAL A 133 5.56 -13.95 2.08
C VAL A 133 5.67 -12.63 1.29
N ASN A 134 4.70 -12.33 0.41
CA ASN A 134 4.71 -11.10 -0.38
C ASN A 134 4.70 -9.86 0.51
N LEU A 135 3.84 -9.85 1.54
CA LEU A 135 3.77 -8.76 2.52
C LEU A 135 5.04 -8.61 3.34
N LEU A 136 5.67 -9.71 3.75
CA LEU A 136 6.96 -9.67 4.46
C LEU A 136 8.05 -9.05 3.60
N VAL A 137 8.14 -9.41 2.31
CA VAL A 137 9.10 -8.80 1.39
C VAL A 137 8.83 -7.31 1.21
N ALA A 138 7.56 -6.91 1.09
CA ALA A 138 7.18 -5.51 0.98
C ALA A 138 7.57 -4.72 2.23
N GLU A 139 7.18 -5.23 3.38
CA GLU A 139 7.28 -4.54 4.68
C GLU A 139 8.70 -4.41 5.20
N PHE A 140 9.53 -5.42 4.99
CA PHE A 140 10.90 -5.44 5.49
C PHE A 140 11.95 -5.11 4.43
N GLY A 141 11.53 -4.83 3.20
CA GLY A 141 12.42 -4.47 2.09
C GLY A 141 12.86 -3.01 2.07
N PHE A 142 12.61 -2.23 3.11
CA PHE A 142 12.97 -0.81 3.16
C PHE A 142 14.48 -0.60 3.05
N LYS A 143 14.85 0.45 2.32
CA LYS A 143 16.23 0.95 2.33
C LYS A 143 16.28 2.10 3.33
N ASN A 144 17.12 1.95 4.37
CA ASN A 144 17.23 2.91 5.48
C ASN A 144 17.70 4.33 5.06
N ASP A 145 17.96 4.58 3.80
CA ASP A 145 18.61 5.80 3.31
C ASP A 145 17.65 6.80 2.64
N GLY A 146 16.35 6.69 2.89
CA GLY A 146 15.40 7.60 2.25
C GLY A 146 13.96 7.29 2.58
N MET A 147 13.08 7.91 1.80
CA MET A 147 11.65 7.68 1.83
C MET A 147 11.29 6.49 0.94
N ASP A 148 10.45 5.63 1.44
CA ASP A 148 9.87 4.52 0.69
C ASP A 148 8.36 4.76 0.47
N VAL A 149 7.92 4.56 -0.77
CA VAL A 149 6.50 4.57 -1.14
C VAL A 149 6.10 3.16 -1.57
N ILE A 150 5.07 2.61 -0.93
CA ILE A 150 4.63 1.24 -1.18
C ILE A 150 3.16 1.24 -1.60
N PHE A 151 2.89 0.64 -2.74
CA PHE A 151 1.55 0.34 -3.21
C PHE A 151 1.27 -1.15 -3.03
N LEU A 152 0.27 -1.48 -2.23
CA LEU A 152 -0.15 -2.85 -1.93
C LEU A 152 -1.51 -3.11 -2.57
N ASP A 153 -1.54 -3.97 -3.59
CA ASP A 153 -2.79 -4.29 -4.30
C ASP A 153 -3.44 -5.52 -3.69
N GLU A 154 -4.62 -5.31 -3.08
CA GLU A 154 -5.43 -6.32 -2.39
C GLU A 154 -4.62 -7.21 -1.43
N PRO A 155 -3.78 -6.62 -0.54
CA PRO A 155 -2.81 -7.40 0.25
C PRO A 155 -3.46 -8.34 1.25
N PHE A 156 -4.71 -8.09 1.63
CA PHE A 156 -5.44 -8.85 2.65
C PHE A 156 -6.25 -10.02 2.09
N THR A 157 -6.36 -10.12 0.76
CA THR A 157 -7.11 -11.21 0.12
C THR A 157 -6.52 -12.59 0.50
N GLY A 158 -7.37 -13.46 1.04
CA GLY A 158 -6.98 -14.81 1.48
C GLY A 158 -6.23 -14.88 2.81
N LEU A 159 -6.08 -13.76 3.54
CA LEU A 159 -5.52 -13.75 4.89
C LEU A 159 -6.62 -13.96 5.95
N ASP A 160 -6.26 -14.66 7.01
CA ASP A 160 -7.08 -14.74 8.23
C ASP A 160 -7.09 -13.42 9.02
N ALA A 161 -8.10 -13.22 9.86
CA ALA A 161 -8.27 -11.99 10.63
C ALA A 161 -7.07 -11.69 11.57
N PRO A 162 -6.49 -12.66 12.31
CA PRO A 162 -5.32 -12.38 13.13
C PRO A 162 -4.11 -11.89 12.34
N THR A 163 -3.86 -12.48 11.17
CA THR A 163 -2.75 -12.03 10.30
C THR A 163 -2.97 -10.60 9.81
N ARG A 164 -4.18 -10.27 9.35
CA ARG A 164 -4.51 -8.90 8.93
C ARG A 164 -4.28 -7.90 10.06
N GLN A 165 -4.81 -8.21 11.25
CA GLN A 165 -4.65 -7.35 12.42
C GLN A 165 -3.18 -7.12 12.76
N ALA A 166 -2.35 -8.16 12.70
CA ALA A 166 -0.91 -8.02 12.97
C ALA A 166 -0.21 -7.04 12.01
N PHE A 167 -0.57 -7.03 10.72
CA PHE A 167 -0.04 -6.04 9.78
C PHE A 167 -0.60 -4.64 10.05
N ILE A 168 -1.89 -4.50 10.34
CA ILE A 168 -2.53 -3.21 10.66
C ILE A 168 -1.87 -2.60 11.91
N ASP A 169 -1.69 -3.38 12.97
CA ASP A 169 -1.05 -2.95 14.22
C ASP A 169 0.40 -2.53 13.98
N ARG A 170 1.14 -3.29 13.14
CA ARG A 170 2.49 -2.94 12.75
C ARG A 170 2.52 -1.59 12.02
N TRP A 171 1.64 -1.38 11.04
CA TRP A 171 1.59 -0.13 10.27
C TRP A 171 1.17 1.07 11.12
N ALA A 172 0.25 0.88 12.07
CA ALA A 172 -0.18 1.94 12.98
C ALA A 172 0.94 2.40 13.92
N ASN A 173 1.87 1.49 14.27
CA ASN A 173 3.00 1.77 15.16
C ASN A 173 4.32 2.02 14.40
N ASP A 174 4.29 2.10 13.07
CA ASP A 174 5.49 2.29 12.27
C ASP A 174 5.98 3.73 12.35
N THR A 175 7.23 3.89 12.76
CA THR A 175 7.93 5.19 12.84
C THR A 175 8.87 5.42 11.65
N ASN A 176 8.94 4.49 10.70
CA ASN A 176 9.75 4.63 9.51
C ASN A 176 9.16 5.68 8.57
N ASN A 177 10.01 6.27 7.75
CA ASN A 177 9.62 7.27 6.78
C ASN A 177 9.01 6.59 5.52
N VAL A 178 7.80 6.06 5.66
CA VAL A 178 7.13 5.24 4.64
C VAL A 178 5.73 5.79 4.36
N VAL A 179 5.39 5.90 3.09
CA VAL A 179 4.02 6.09 2.61
C VAL A 179 3.51 4.77 2.09
N ARG A 180 2.47 4.22 2.70
CA ARG A 180 1.76 3.02 2.22
C ARG A 180 0.43 3.42 1.62
N VAL A 181 0.15 2.95 0.42
CA VAL A 181 -1.20 3.03 -0.15
C VAL A 181 -1.70 1.61 -0.37
N VAL A 182 -2.75 1.25 0.34
CA VAL A 182 -3.26 -0.12 0.44
C VAL A 182 -4.62 -0.19 -0.25
N SER A 183 -4.72 -0.90 -1.38
CA SER A 183 -6.04 -1.21 -1.91
C SER A 183 -6.66 -2.33 -1.09
N ALA A 184 -7.90 -2.18 -0.69
CA ALA A 184 -8.57 -3.19 0.08
C ALA A 184 -10.05 -3.28 -0.28
N HIS A 185 -10.64 -4.45 -0.04
CA HIS A 185 -12.07 -4.67 -0.13
C HIS A 185 -12.75 -4.18 1.17
N PRO A 186 -13.95 -3.60 1.08
CA PRO A 186 -14.67 -3.06 2.24
C PRO A 186 -15.31 -4.16 3.12
N ASP A 187 -14.57 -5.23 3.40
CA ASP A 187 -15.10 -6.37 4.15
C ASP A 187 -14.96 -6.24 5.68
N PHE A 188 -14.33 -5.14 6.16
CA PHE A 188 -14.00 -4.97 7.58
C PHE A 188 -14.56 -3.68 8.15
N ASP A 189 -15.79 -3.73 8.63
CA ASP A 189 -16.53 -2.55 9.06
C ASP A 189 -15.90 -1.75 10.20
N GLU A 190 -15.14 -2.38 11.08
CA GLU A 190 -14.60 -1.74 12.30
C GLU A 190 -13.15 -1.25 12.16
N MET A 191 -12.48 -1.54 11.05
CA MET A 191 -11.09 -1.14 10.88
C MET A 191 -10.95 0.39 10.79
N PRO A 192 -10.11 1.02 11.62
CA PRO A 192 -9.81 2.44 11.49
C PRO A 192 -9.16 2.76 10.13
N VAL A 193 -9.66 3.77 9.46
CA VAL A 193 -9.18 4.22 8.14
C VAL A 193 -9.07 5.74 8.17
N PRO A 194 -8.04 6.31 8.81
CA PRO A 194 -7.92 7.75 8.98
C PRO A 194 -7.69 8.52 7.68
N SER A 195 -7.25 7.85 6.63
CA SER A 195 -7.00 8.43 5.31
C SER A 195 -7.35 7.45 4.20
N ALA A 196 -8.22 7.84 3.28
CA ALA A 196 -8.65 7.02 2.16
C ALA A 196 -8.75 7.79 0.85
N LEU A 197 -8.20 7.22 -0.19
CA LEU A 197 -8.49 7.54 -1.58
C LEU A 197 -9.72 6.73 -2.01
N VAL A 198 -10.74 7.38 -2.54
CA VAL A 198 -12.00 6.73 -2.94
C VAL A 198 -12.24 6.94 -4.43
N ILE A 199 -12.36 5.85 -5.19
CA ILE A 199 -12.78 5.90 -6.60
C ILE A 199 -14.25 5.52 -6.68
N SER A 200 -15.09 6.49 -6.98
CA SER A 200 -16.52 6.33 -7.20
C SER A 200 -16.96 7.11 -8.42
N ASP A 201 -17.78 6.49 -9.28
CA ASP A 201 -18.33 7.08 -10.51
C ASP A 201 -17.31 7.78 -11.43
N GLY A 202 -16.09 7.20 -11.48
CA GLY A 202 -15.00 7.74 -12.29
C GLY A 202 -14.32 8.97 -11.70
N VAL A 203 -14.55 9.26 -10.43
CA VAL A 203 -13.91 10.35 -9.68
C VAL A 203 -13.04 9.75 -8.58
N LEU A 204 -11.84 10.29 -8.41
CA LEU A 204 -10.93 9.99 -7.30
C LEU A 204 -10.92 11.17 -6.34
N GLU A 205 -11.26 10.90 -5.09
CA GLU A 205 -11.26 11.87 -4.00
C GLU A 205 -10.44 11.35 -2.81
N HIS A 206 -9.95 12.27 -1.99
CA HIS A 206 -9.29 11.97 -0.73
C HIS A 206 -10.23 12.30 0.44
N GLN A 207 -10.48 11.30 1.28
CA GLN A 207 -11.24 11.42 2.51
C GLN A 207 -10.28 11.25 3.69
N GLN A 208 -10.33 12.18 4.65
CA GLN A 208 -9.47 12.14 5.83
C GLN A 208 -10.26 12.51 7.09
N SER A 209 -10.22 11.63 8.09
CA SER A 209 -10.79 11.88 9.42
C SER A 209 -10.22 10.88 10.43
N GLU A 210 -9.87 11.33 11.62
CA GLU A 210 -9.31 10.47 12.68
C GLU A 210 -10.28 9.38 13.13
N ASP A 211 -11.58 9.63 13.09
CA ASP A 211 -12.62 8.72 13.54
C ASP A 211 -13.23 7.87 12.41
N MET A 212 -12.69 7.92 11.20
CA MET A 212 -13.24 7.23 10.04
C MET A 212 -12.92 5.72 10.08
N ASN A 213 -13.91 4.90 9.72
CA ASN A 213 -13.77 3.46 9.60
C ASN A 213 -14.31 2.95 8.24
N TRP A 214 -14.04 1.66 7.93
CA TRP A 214 -14.49 1.03 6.69
C TRP A 214 -16.00 1.09 6.48
N GLY A 215 -16.79 0.88 7.53
CA GLY A 215 -18.26 0.92 7.44
C GLY A 215 -18.78 2.26 6.95
N GLN A 216 -18.18 3.35 7.43
CA GLN A 216 -18.54 4.71 7.01
C GLN A 216 -18.14 4.99 5.55
N LEU A 217 -17.01 4.44 5.09
CA LEU A 217 -16.53 4.64 3.72
C LEU A 217 -17.36 3.88 2.67
N ARG A 218 -18.11 2.85 3.04
CA ARG A 218 -19.01 2.14 2.13
C ARG A 218 -20.04 3.03 1.47
N GLN A 219 -20.49 4.08 2.14
CA GLN A 219 -21.47 5.03 1.57
C GLN A 219 -20.96 5.74 0.32
N PHE A 220 -19.64 5.88 0.15
CA PHE A 220 -19.01 6.49 -1.02
C PHE A 220 -18.89 5.53 -2.21
N LEU A 221 -19.18 4.24 -2.04
CA LEU A 221 -19.03 3.21 -3.07
C LEU A 221 -20.34 2.80 -3.75
N ASN A 222 -21.43 3.46 -3.42
CA ASN A 222 -22.77 3.18 -3.98
C ASN A 222 -22.95 3.74 -5.37
#